data_c9fb9563b32e40684db866d679546bdf
#
_entry.id   c9fb9563b32e40684db866d679546bdf
#
_cell.length_a   1.000
_cell.length_b   1.000
_cell.length_c   1.000
_cell.angle_alpha   90.00
_cell.angle_beta   90.00
_cell.angle_gamma   90.00
#
_symmetry.space_group_name_H-M   'P 1'
#
loop_
_entity.id
_entity.type
_entity.pdbx_description
1 polymer ?
#
loop_
_entity_poly.entity_id
_entity_poly.type
_entity_poly.pdbx_seq_one_letter_code
_entity_poly.pdbx_strand_id
1 'polypeptide(L)'
;KVVFMFRNYPFFFKPIQDGTTNPRMELAFREPSKRITKKNKTAQTGEALNTVINWKNTTNNAYDGEKLHILYLDEAGKWEKPTDIRDAWRIQRTCLIVGRKIVGKALVGSTVNPMSKGGKEYKSLWEDSNPSERNKNGRTKTGLYRLFISAEQSLEGFFDLYGNPVSEDPENPIEGIDGEDIVIGSRTYLKNERSSLKDNASEMNEVIRQFPFTSDEAFRDSIEGSVFNIGKIYEQIEYNDELFPNPVVTGNFIWKGGNQDTEVVFSPDPN
;
A
#
# COMPACT_ATOMS: atom_id res chain seq x y z
N LYS A 1 -18.29 6.41 -1.47
CA LYS A 1 -17.27 7.41 -1.08
C LYS A 1 -17.07 8.46 -2.19
N VAL A 2 -16.70 8.12 -3.45
CA VAL A 2 -16.41 9.08 -4.55
C VAL A 2 -17.53 10.09 -4.77
N VAL A 3 -18.80 9.62 -4.87
CA VAL A 3 -19.97 10.50 -5.06
C VAL A 3 -20.18 11.42 -3.87
N PHE A 4 -19.97 10.93 -2.65
CA PHE A 4 -20.05 11.73 -1.44
C PHE A 4 -19.00 12.85 -1.42
N MET A 5 -17.75 12.51 -1.72
CA MET A 5 -16.66 13.50 -1.82
C MET A 5 -16.98 14.57 -2.86
N PHE A 6 -17.43 14.18 -4.03
CA PHE A 6 -17.81 15.13 -5.07
C PHE A 6 -18.96 16.06 -4.63
N ARG A 7 -19.97 15.52 -3.92
CA ARG A 7 -21.09 16.34 -3.41
C ARG A 7 -20.64 17.39 -2.40
N ASN A 8 -19.66 17.06 -1.57
CA ASN A 8 -19.12 17.95 -0.54
C ASN A 8 -17.93 18.80 -1.04
N TYR A 9 -17.53 18.63 -2.29
CA TYR A 9 -16.47 19.44 -2.88
C TYR A 9 -16.90 20.90 -2.97
N PRO A 10 -16.03 21.89 -2.71
CA PRO A 10 -16.37 23.30 -2.79
C PRO A 10 -16.95 23.66 -4.15
N PHE A 11 -18.05 24.43 -4.18
CA PHE A 11 -18.80 24.66 -5.42
C PHE A 11 -17.95 25.30 -6.53
N PHE A 12 -17.02 26.15 -6.17
CA PHE A 12 -16.14 26.87 -7.10
C PHE A 12 -15.05 25.96 -7.74
N PHE A 13 -14.84 24.78 -7.19
CA PHE A 13 -13.99 23.75 -7.80
C PHE A 13 -14.79 22.62 -8.45
N LYS A 14 -16.13 22.62 -8.32
CA LYS A 14 -16.94 21.55 -8.90
C LYS A 14 -16.93 21.61 -10.41
N PRO A 15 -16.45 20.57 -11.10
CA PRO A 15 -16.59 20.49 -12.55
C PRO A 15 -18.05 20.27 -12.96
N ILE A 16 -18.37 20.61 -14.19
CA ILE A 16 -19.69 20.35 -14.78
C ILE A 16 -19.91 18.83 -14.83
N GLN A 17 -21.00 18.38 -14.23
CA GLN A 17 -21.39 16.97 -14.18
C GLN A 17 -22.46 16.67 -15.22
N ASP A 18 -22.28 15.57 -15.97
CA ASP A 18 -23.31 14.97 -16.82
C ASP A 18 -23.93 13.76 -16.11
N GLY A 19 -25.22 13.53 -16.33
CA GLY A 19 -25.94 12.39 -15.78
C GLY A 19 -26.64 12.65 -14.46
N THR A 20 -26.89 11.58 -13.72
CA THR A 20 -27.70 11.64 -12.49
C THR A 20 -26.90 12.19 -11.31
N THR A 21 -27.59 12.84 -10.37
CA THR A 21 -26.98 13.30 -9.10
C THR A 21 -26.53 12.13 -8.20
N ASN A 22 -26.94 10.90 -8.50
CA ASN A 22 -26.63 9.71 -7.74
C ASN A 22 -26.15 8.55 -8.64
N PRO A 23 -24.99 8.71 -9.28
CA PRO A 23 -24.47 7.71 -10.19
C PRO A 23 -24.08 6.42 -9.47
N ARG A 24 -24.32 5.27 -10.11
CA ARG A 24 -24.04 3.94 -9.55
C ARG A 24 -22.70 3.36 -10.01
N MET A 25 -22.23 3.72 -11.19
CA MET A 25 -21.05 3.09 -11.81
C MET A 25 -20.02 4.10 -12.32
N GLU A 26 -20.41 5.33 -12.61
CA GLU A 26 -19.50 6.34 -13.13
C GLU A 26 -19.92 7.75 -12.73
N LEU A 27 -18.97 8.64 -12.62
CA LEU A 27 -19.13 10.07 -12.44
C LEU A 27 -18.48 10.76 -13.64
N ALA A 28 -19.29 11.33 -14.50
CA ALA A 28 -18.84 11.95 -15.76
C ALA A 28 -18.81 13.48 -15.62
N PHE A 29 -17.66 14.07 -15.93
CA PHE A 29 -17.43 15.52 -15.94
C PHE A 29 -17.33 16.02 -17.38
N ARG A 30 -18.48 16.14 -18.00
CA ARG A 30 -18.64 16.63 -19.38
C ARG A 30 -19.91 17.48 -19.48
N GLU A 31 -20.03 18.24 -20.55
CA GLU A 31 -21.27 18.95 -20.82
C GLU A 31 -22.42 17.96 -21.00
N PRO A 32 -23.59 18.23 -20.35
CA PRO A 32 -24.74 17.38 -20.49
C PRO A 32 -25.12 17.19 -21.97
N SER A 33 -25.32 15.96 -22.35
CA SER A 33 -25.77 15.62 -23.72
C SER A 33 -27.18 16.14 -23.91
N LYS A 34 -27.35 17.34 -24.44
CA LYS A 34 -28.66 17.82 -24.84
C LYS A 34 -29.14 16.94 -26.00
N ARG A 35 -30.29 16.29 -25.82
CA ARG A 35 -30.99 15.63 -26.95
C ARG A 35 -31.11 16.64 -28.08
N ILE A 36 -30.38 16.42 -29.15
CA ILE A 36 -30.41 17.26 -30.35
C ILE A 36 -31.78 17.05 -31.01
N THR A 37 -32.74 17.89 -30.68
CA THR A 37 -33.90 18.06 -31.55
C THR A 37 -33.41 18.80 -32.80
N LYS A 38 -33.83 18.39 -33.99
CA LYS A 38 -33.37 18.86 -35.32
C LYS A 38 -33.26 20.38 -35.50
N LYS A 39 -33.69 21.20 -34.52
CA LYS A 39 -33.74 22.68 -34.58
C LYS A 39 -32.67 23.44 -33.82
N ASN A 40 -31.95 22.81 -32.87
CA ASN A 40 -30.94 23.54 -32.07
C ASN A 40 -29.62 22.75 -32.03
N LYS A 41 -28.74 23.03 -32.97
CA LYS A 41 -27.31 22.69 -32.85
C LYS A 41 -26.68 23.68 -31.86
N THR A 42 -26.75 23.41 -30.59
CA THR A 42 -25.92 24.15 -29.62
C THR A 42 -24.53 23.53 -29.70
N ALA A 43 -23.56 24.29 -30.17
CA ALA A 43 -22.16 23.90 -30.11
C ALA A 43 -21.78 23.66 -28.65
N GLN A 44 -21.03 22.58 -28.35
CA GLN A 44 -20.41 22.42 -27.06
C GLN A 44 -19.44 23.57 -26.84
N THR A 45 -19.51 24.22 -25.71
CA THR A 45 -18.68 25.40 -25.39
C THR A 45 -17.22 25.00 -25.11
N GLY A 46 -16.94 23.71 -24.90
CA GLY A 46 -15.61 23.20 -24.63
C GLY A 46 -15.11 23.45 -23.21
N GLU A 47 -15.99 23.93 -22.32
CA GLU A 47 -15.63 24.28 -20.93
C GLU A 47 -15.60 23.10 -19.96
N ALA A 48 -16.05 21.90 -20.39
CA ALA A 48 -16.06 20.73 -19.53
C ALA A 48 -14.73 19.95 -19.56
N LEU A 49 -14.43 19.25 -18.45
CA LEU A 49 -13.17 18.49 -18.32
C LEU A 49 -13.06 17.27 -19.23
N ASN A 50 -14.18 16.75 -19.77
CA ASN A 50 -14.25 15.51 -20.54
C ASN A 50 -13.58 14.31 -19.84
N THR A 51 -13.75 14.24 -18.52
CA THR A 51 -13.17 13.21 -17.64
C THR A 51 -14.28 12.34 -17.09
N VAL A 52 -14.01 11.05 -16.96
CA VAL A 52 -14.92 10.09 -16.31
C VAL A 52 -14.15 9.37 -15.21
N ILE A 53 -14.76 9.31 -14.02
CA ILE A 53 -14.34 8.44 -12.93
C ILE A 53 -15.37 7.32 -12.85
N ASN A 54 -14.95 6.10 -13.13
CA ASN A 54 -15.79 4.92 -13.00
C ASN A 54 -15.24 3.96 -11.96
N TRP A 55 -16.09 3.07 -11.48
CA TRP A 55 -15.72 2.01 -10.53
C TRP A 55 -16.43 0.71 -10.89
N LYS A 56 -15.75 -0.39 -10.66
CA LYS A 56 -16.24 -1.73 -10.95
C LYS A 56 -16.01 -2.64 -9.74
N ASN A 57 -16.77 -3.71 -9.68
CA ASN A 57 -16.52 -4.77 -8.72
C ASN A 57 -15.14 -5.38 -8.97
N THR A 58 -14.52 -5.83 -7.87
CA THR A 58 -13.21 -6.46 -7.90
C THR A 58 -13.26 -7.80 -8.62
N THR A 59 -12.67 -7.86 -9.81
CA THR A 59 -12.48 -9.07 -10.61
C THR A 59 -11.16 -8.98 -11.36
N ASN A 60 -10.60 -10.12 -11.76
CA ASN A 60 -9.33 -10.12 -12.51
C ASN A 60 -9.42 -9.31 -13.81
N ASN A 61 -10.60 -9.26 -14.44
CA ASN A 61 -10.83 -8.66 -15.77
C ASN A 61 -11.62 -7.34 -15.69
N ALA A 62 -11.65 -6.66 -14.54
CA ALA A 62 -12.56 -5.53 -14.33
C ALA A 62 -12.50 -4.44 -15.40
N TYR A 63 -11.33 -4.16 -15.95
CA TYR A 63 -11.08 -3.10 -16.96
C TYR A 63 -10.47 -3.64 -18.26
N ASP A 64 -10.54 -4.94 -18.50
CA ASP A 64 -9.96 -5.53 -19.70
C ASP A 64 -10.51 -4.88 -20.97
N GLY A 65 -9.61 -4.51 -21.89
CA GLY A 65 -9.95 -3.83 -23.14
C GLY A 65 -10.15 -2.30 -23.04
N GLU A 66 -10.23 -1.73 -21.85
CA GLU A 66 -10.35 -0.28 -21.67
C GLU A 66 -9.00 0.44 -21.77
N LYS A 67 -9.02 1.77 -21.91
CA LYS A 67 -7.84 2.63 -21.83
C LYS A 67 -8.02 3.63 -20.69
N LEU A 68 -7.09 3.58 -19.73
CA LEU A 68 -7.17 4.32 -18.49
C LEU A 68 -5.97 5.25 -18.35
N HIS A 69 -6.22 6.46 -17.85
CA HIS A 69 -5.16 7.38 -17.44
C HIS A 69 -4.72 7.15 -15.99
N ILE A 70 -5.68 6.75 -15.13
CA ILE A 70 -5.41 6.39 -13.74
C ILE A 70 -6.21 5.13 -13.45
N LEU A 71 -5.53 4.14 -12.85
CA LEU A 71 -6.12 2.93 -12.31
C LEU A 71 -5.82 2.89 -10.81
N TYR A 72 -6.85 2.77 -9.98
CA TYR A 72 -6.72 2.57 -8.55
C TYR A 72 -7.27 1.20 -8.17
N LEU A 73 -6.44 0.37 -7.56
CA LEU A 73 -6.79 -0.93 -7.00
C LEU A 73 -6.80 -0.80 -5.50
N ASP A 74 -8.00 -0.81 -4.94
CA ASP A 74 -8.23 -0.63 -3.52
C ASP A 74 -8.22 -1.96 -2.78
N GLU A 75 -7.64 -1.97 -1.58
CA GLU A 75 -7.60 -3.13 -0.69
C GLU A 75 -7.03 -4.41 -1.34
N ALA A 76 -6.03 -4.24 -2.25
CA ALA A 76 -5.53 -5.32 -3.10
C ALA A 76 -4.89 -6.48 -2.31
N GLY A 77 -4.36 -6.23 -1.12
CA GLY A 77 -3.83 -7.25 -0.21
C GLY A 77 -4.90 -8.04 0.53
N LYS A 78 -6.18 -7.68 0.34
CA LYS A 78 -7.35 -8.36 0.93
C LYS A 78 -8.17 -9.13 -0.11
N TRP A 79 -7.74 -9.17 -1.36
CA TRP A 79 -8.46 -9.90 -2.39
C TRP A 79 -8.27 -11.41 -2.22
N GLU A 80 -9.41 -12.10 -2.10
CA GLU A 80 -9.45 -13.55 -1.94
C GLU A 80 -9.89 -14.22 -3.25
N LYS A 81 -9.46 -15.47 -3.44
CA LYS A 81 -9.87 -16.24 -4.62
C LYS A 81 -11.39 -16.31 -4.76
N PRO A 82 -11.92 -16.25 -5.97
CA PRO A 82 -11.22 -16.44 -7.25
C PRO A 82 -10.46 -15.22 -7.77
N THR A 83 -10.52 -14.06 -7.11
CA THR A 83 -9.77 -12.88 -7.52
C THR A 83 -8.34 -12.94 -7.00
N ASP A 84 -7.38 -12.70 -7.89
CA ASP A 84 -5.95 -12.75 -7.60
C ASP A 84 -5.30 -11.47 -8.09
N ILE A 85 -4.62 -10.74 -7.18
CA ILE A 85 -4.01 -9.46 -7.52
C ILE A 85 -2.91 -9.58 -8.58
N ARG A 86 -2.17 -10.68 -8.62
CA ARG A 86 -1.12 -10.90 -9.64
C ARG A 86 -1.74 -11.08 -11.03
N ASP A 87 -2.79 -11.89 -11.12
CA ASP A 87 -3.53 -12.09 -12.37
C ASP A 87 -4.26 -10.82 -12.80
N ALA A 88 -4.93 -10.16 -11.87
CA ALA A 88 -5.60 -8.88 -12.13
C ALA A 88 -4.61 -7.82 -12.63
N TRP A 89 -3.47 -7.68 -11.99
CA TRP A 89 -2.44 -6.73 -12.41
C TRP A 89 -1.88 -7.07 -13.80
N ARG A 90 -1.61 -8.34 -14.07
CA ARG A 90 -1.15 -8.78 -15.39
C ARG A 90 -2.07 -8.35 -16.52
N ILE A 91 -3.39 -8.43 -16.30
CA ILE A 91 -4.40 -8.04 -17.28
C ILE A 91 -4.58 -6.52 -17.28
N GLN A 92 -4.87 -5.92 -16.15
CA GLN A 92 -5.30 -4.52 -16.05
C GLN A 92 -4.20 -3.51 -16.37
N ARG A 93 -2.91 -3.85 -16.14
CA ARG A 93 -1.80 -2.98 -16.56
C ARG A 93 -1.78 -2.69 -18.05
N THR A 94 -2.37 -3.55 -18.89
CA THR A 94 -2.46 -3.33 -20.34
C THR A 94 -3.38 -2.16 -20.69
N CYS A 95 -4.33 -1.84 -19.80
CA CYS A 95 -5.24 -0.69 -19.95
C CYS A 95 -4.50 0.65 -19.84
N LEU A 96 -3.30 0.67 -19.27
CA LEU A 96 -2.47 1.87 -19.08
C LEU A 96 -1.54 2.14 -20.28
N ILE A 97 -1.60 1.28 -21.30
CA ILE A 97 -0.66 1.30 -22.43
C ILE A 97 -1.44 1.56 -23.74
N VAL A 98 -0.93 2.49 -24.55
CA VAL A 98 -1.41 2.74 -25.90
C VAL A 98 -0.24 2.55 -26.88
N GLY A 99 -0.32 1.50 -27.71
CA GLY A 99 0.78 1.11 -28.57
C GLY A 99 2.04 0.76 -27.77
N ARG A 100 3.10 1.55 -27.89
CA ARG A 100 4.37 1.35 -27.17
C ARG A 100 4.53 2.27 -25.96
N LYS A 101 3.56 3.17 -25.72
CA LYS A 101 3.65 4.20 -24.68
C LYS A 101 2.80 3.82 -23.48
N ILE A 102 3.36 3.96 -22.27
CA ILE A 102 2.58 3.97 -21.05
C ILE A 102 2.00 5.37 -20.91
N VAL A 103 0.67 5.48 -20.99
CA VAL A 103 -0.07 6.74 -20.89
C VAL A 103 -0.73 6.91 -19.52
N GLY A 104 -1.07 5.79 -18.88
CA GLY A 104 -1.71 5.79 -17.59
C GLY A 104 -0.76 5.44 -16.43
N LYS A 105 -1.23 5.70 -15.22
CA LYS A 105 -0.56 5.37 -13.96
C LYS A 105 -1.46 4.50 -13.10
N ALA A 106 -0.87 3.67 -12.25
CA ALA A 106 -1.61 2.88 -11.28
C ALA A 106 -1.20 3.21 -9.86
N LEU A 107 -2.17 3.15 -8.97
CA LEU A 107 -2.01 3.11 -7.52
C LEU A 107 -2.61 1.80 -7.03
N VAL A 108 -1.86 1.07 -6.23
CA VAL A 108 -2.31 -0.17 -5.58
C VAL A 108 -2.14 0.04 -4.08
N GLY A 109 -3.25 0.25 -3.40
CA GLY A 109 -3.25 0.54 -1.97
C GLY A 109 -3.87 -0.61 -1.18
N SER A 110 -3.27 -0.97 -0.05
CA SER A 110 -3.84 -1.97 0.86
C SER A 110 -3.13 -2.01 2.21
N THR A 111 -3.85 -2.46 3.23
CA THR A 111 -3.30 -3.25 4.32
C THR A 111 -3.26 -4.72 3.91
N VAL A 112 -2.60 -5.59 4.66
CA VAL A 112 -2.34 -6.96 4.24
C VAL A 112 -3.17 -7.96 5.05
N ASN A 113 -3.84 -8.87 4.36
CA ASN A 113 -4.50 -10.03 4.96
C ASN A 113 -3.48 -11.14 5.32
N PRO A 114 -3.85 -12.13 6.15
CA PRO A 114 -3.06 -13.35 6.33
C PRO A 114 -2.66 -13.98 5.00
N MET A 115 -1.51 -14.64 4.96
CA MET A 115 -0.95 -15.22 3.74
C MET A 115 -1.93 -16.18 3.04
N SER A 116 -2.73 -16.92 3.82
CA SER A 116 -3.77 -17.83 3.30
C SER A 116 -4.99 -17.12 2.67
N LYS A 117 -5.17 -15.83 2.94
CA LYS A 117 -6.34 -15.02 2.54
C LYS A 117 -5.95 -13.85 1.62
N GLY A 118 -5.14 -14.09 0.61
CA GLY A 118 -4.70 -13.09 -0.39
C GLY A 118 -3.39 -12.37 -0.07
N GLY A 119 -2.93 -12.38 1.17
CA GLY A 119 -1.67 -11.72 1.57
C GLY A 119 -0.44 -12.24 0.82
N LYS A 120 -0.38 -13.54 0.52
CA LYS A 120 0.73 -14.16 -0.21
C LYS A 120 0.93 -13.57 -1.61
N GLU A 121 -0.15 -13.43 -2.37
CA GLU A 121 -0.10 -12.90 -3.73
C GLU A 121 0.26 -11.41 -3.74
N TYR A 122 -0.26 -10.68 -2.74
CA TYR A 122 0.09 -9.27 -2.57
C TYR A 122 1.56 -9.10 -2.13
N LYS A 123 2.07 -9.92 -1.22
CA LYS A 123 3.48 -9.96 -0.83
C LYS A 123 4.38 -10.18 -2.04
N SER A 124 4.05 -11.18 -2.87
CA SER A 124 4.79 -11.48 -4.09
C SER A 124 4.79 -10.30 -5.07
N LEU A 125 3.67 -9.60 -5.24
CA LEU A 125 3.58 -8.37 -6.05
C LEU A 125 4.46 -7.26 -5.46
N TRP A 126 4.44 -7.11 -4.14
CA TRP A 126 5.25 -6.14 -3.39
C TRP A 126 6.75 -6.38 -3.56
N GLU A 127 7.20 -7.61 -3.37
CA GLU A 127 8.60 -7.99 -3.53
C GLU A 127 9.11 -7.73 -4.95
N ASP A 128 8.34 -8.14 -5.98
CA ASP A 128 8.65 -7.90 -7.39
C ASP A 128 8.58 -6.40 -7.79
N SER A 129 8.09 -5.53 -6.90
CA SER A 129 8.00 -4.08 -7.09
C SER A 129 9.13 -3.31 -6.41
N ASN A 130 10.22 -3.98 -6.03
CA ASN A 130 11.35 -3.39 -5.34
C ASN A 130 12.06 -2.32 -6.24
N PRO A 131 12.11 -1.04 -5.83
CA PRO A 131 12.77 0.00 -6.63
C PRO A 131 14.28 -0.16 -6.76
N SER A 132 14.92 -0.99 -5.92
CA SER A 132 16.35 -1.32 -6.03
C SER A 132 16.63 -2.38 -7.10
N GLU A 133 15.61 -3.13 -7.53
CA GLU A 133 15.71 -4.21 -8.53
C GLU A 133 15.13 -3.76 -9.87
N ARG A 134 15.82 -2.90 -10.58
CA ARG A 134 15.37 -2.39 -11.88
C ARG A 134 16.08 -3.09 -13.03
N ASN A 135 15.33 -3.35 -14.09
CA ASN A 135 15.89 -3.84 -15.35
C ASN A 135 16.63 -2.71 -16.11
N LYS A 136 17.24 -3.04 -17.25
CA LYS A 136 17.97 -2.09 -18.11
C LYS A 136 17.11 -0.88 -18.55
N ASN A 137 15.78 -0.99 -18.51
CA ASN A 137 14.85 0.09 -18.85
C ASN A 137 14.42 0.90 -17.61
N GLY A 138 15.03 0.71 -16.47
CA GLY A 138 14.74 1.40 -15.20
C GLY A 138 13.44 0.96 -14.53
N ARG A 139 12.88 -0.19 -14.90
CA ARG A 139 11.60 -0.69 -14.38
C ARG A 139 11.79 -1.91 -13.48
N THR A 140 10.97 -2.01 -12.44
CA THR A 140 10.81 -3.22 -11.63
C THR A 140 10.17 -4.34 -12.47
N LYS A 141 10.14 -5.57 -11.96
CA LYS A 141 9.50 -6.72 -12.64
C LYS A 141 8.02 -6.49 -12.92
N THR A 142 7.31 -5.81 -12.01
CA THR A 142 5.88 -5.50 -12.15
C THR A 142 5.61 -4.21 -12.92
N GLY A 143 6.56 -3.27 -12.94
CA GLY A 143 6.38 -1.90 -13.37
C GLY A 143 5.79 -0.97 -12.30
N LEU A 144 5.42 -1.51 -11.13
CA LEU A 144 5.05 -0.77 -9.91
C LEU A 144 6.30 -0.50 -9.07
N TYR A 145 6.21 0.46 -8.16
CA TYR A 145 7.25 0.79 -7.20
C TYR A 145 6.64 0.73 -5.80
N ARG A 146 7.15 -0.16 -4.96
CA ARG A 146 6.65 -0.31 -3.59
C ARG A 146 6.96 0.92 -2.75
N LEU A 147 5.98 1.34 -1.96
CA LEU A 147 6.09 2.36 -0.95
C LEU A 147 5.41 1.85 0.32
N PHE A 148 6.12 1.82 1.43
CA PHE A 148 5.57 1.50 2.74
C PHE A 148 5.37 2.79 3.53
N ILE A 149 4.19 2.92 4.13
CA ILE A 149 3.87 3.99 5.08
C ILE A 149 3.56 3.28 6.39
N SER A 150 4.34 3.56 7.42
CA SER A 150 4.15 2.94 8.73
C SER A 150 2.85 3.44 9.39
N ALA A 151 2.28 2.63 10.26
CA ALA A 151 1.05 2.97 10.95
C ALA A 151 1.18 4.25 11.78
N GLU A 152 2.34 4.49 12.37
CA GLU A 152 2.61 5.71 13.14
C GLU A 152 2.55 7.00 12.31
N GLN A 153 2.76 6.90 10.99
CA GLN A 153 2.68 8.03 10.06
C GLN A 153 1.29 8.21 9.44
N SER A 154 0.38 7.27 9.65
CA SER A 154 -0.94 7.25 8.99
C SER A 154 -2.10 7.03 9.94
N LEU A 155 -1.85 6.99 11.26
CA LEU A 155 -2.89 6.74 12.26
C LEU A 155 -3.83 7.93 12.35
N GLU A 156 -5.13 7.69 12.16
CA GLU A 156 -6.18 8.68 12.29
C GLU A 156 -6.23 9.21 13.73
N GLY A 157 -6.48 10.51 13.91
CA GLY A 157 -6.47 11.19 15.20
C GLY A 157 -5.07 11.67 15.65
N PHE A 158 -4.02 11.41 14.87
CA PHE A 158 -2.65 11.83 15.20
C PHE A 158 -2.05 12.77 14.14
N PHE A 159 -2.87 13.68 13.61
CA PHE A 159 -2.42 14.71 12.67
C PHE A 159 -2.62 16.09 13.24
N ASP A 160 -1.60 16.94 13.13
CA ASP A 160 -1.71 18.35 13.49
C ASP A 160 -2.66 19.13 12.54
N LEU A 161 -2.93 20.39 12.83
CA LEU A 161 -3.78 21.25 11.98
C LEU A 161 -3.28 21.41 10.54
N TYR A 162 -2.02 21.12 10.28
CA TYR A 162 -1.40 21.20 8.95
C TYR A 162 -1.40 19.84 8.22
N GLY A 163 -1.89 18.79 8.88
CA GLY A 163 -1.90 17.43 8.34
C GLY A 163 -0.56 16.70 8.46
N ASN A 164 0.35 17.14 9.32
CA ASN A 164 1.57 16.39 9.61
C ASN A 164 1.29 15.34 10.68
N PRO A 165 1.85 14.11 10.55
CA PRO A 165 1.69 13.07 11.57
C PRO A 165 2.50 13.41 12.82
N VAL A 166 1.89 13.28 13.99
CA VAL A 166 2.52 13.39 15.30
C VAL A 166 2.91 12.00 15.78
N SER A 167 4.09 11.53 15.38
CA SER A 167 4.55 10.16 15.66
C SER A 167 5.24 10.03 17.01
N GLU A 168 6.02 11.03 17.42
CA GLU A 168 6.71 11.06 18.72
C GLU A 168 5.87 11.86 19.72
N ASP A 169 6.13 11.63 21.03
CA ASP A 169 5.45 12.34 22.09
C ASP A 169 5.80 13.83 22.05
N PRO A 170 4.82 14.73 21.91
CA PRO A 170 5.11 16.16 21.89
C PRO A 170 5.47 16.69 23.28
N GLU A 171 6.37 17.66 23.37
CA GLU A 171 6.71 18.34 24.64
C GLU A 171 5.50 19.09 25.25
N ASN A 172 4.66 19.62 24.42
CA ASN A 172 3.40 20.29 24.79
C ASN A 172 2.27 19.73 23.92
N PRO A 173 1.03 19.70 24.43
CA PRO A 173 -0.11 19.28 23.63
C PRO A 173 -0.22 20.04 22.30
N ILE A 174 -0.50 19.30 21.22
CA ILE A 174 -0.65 19.83 19.85
C ILE A 174 -2.11 19.68 19.48
N GLU A 175 -2.74 20.76 19.01
CA GLU A 175 -4.11 20.72 18.50
C GLU A 175 -4.17 19.87 17.23
N GLY A 176 -4.99 18.83 17.26
CA GLY A 176 -5.22 17.93 16.13
C GLY A 176 -6.19 18.49 15.11
N ILE A 177 -6.16 17.95 13.90
CA ILE A 177 -7.07 18.35 12.80
C ILE A 177 -8.55 18.05 13.12
N ASP A 178 -8.81 17.15 14.06
CA ASP A 178 -10.13 16.81 14.60
C ASP A 178 -10.60 17.73 15.74
N GLY A 179 -9.75 18.65 16.18
CA GLY A 179 -10.00 19.58 17.27
C GLY A 179 -9.70 19.03 18.66
N GLU A 180 -9.13 17.84 18.76
CA GLU A 180 -8.67 17.25 20.04
C GLU A 180 -7.17 17.47 20.22
N ASP A 181 -6.72 17.60 21.49
CA ASP A 181 -5.32 17.78 21.80
C ASP A 181 -4.55 16.45 21.76
N ILE A 182 -3.50 16.38 20.98
CA ILE A 182 -2.57 15.25 20.91
C ILE A 182 -1.54 15.42 22.01
N VAL A 183 -1.62 14.58 23.04
CA VAL A 183 -0.74 14.61 24.23
C VAL A 183 0.33 13.51 24.21
N ILE A 184 0.15 12.47 23.40
CA ILE A 184 1.13 11.40 23.14
C ILE A 184 1.23 11.17 21.64
N GLY A 185 2.37 10.72 21.15
CA GLY A 185 2.56 10.37 19.75
C GLY A 185 1.91 9.04 19.37
N SER A 186 1.61 8.88 18.08
CA SER A 186 0.99 7.67 17.56
C SER A 186 1.85 6.42 17.78
N ARG A 187 3.19 6.55 17.83
CA ARG A 187 4.10 5.45 18.14
C ARG A 187 3.93 4.97 19.60
N THR A 188 3.87 5.88 20.55
CA THR A 188 3.63 5.55 21.97
C THR A 188 2.25 4.95 22.15
N TYR A 189 1.23 5.52 21.53
CA TYR A 189 -0.12 4.97 21.54
C TYR A 189 -0.15 3.51 21.07
N LEU A 190 0.39 3.23 19.87
CA LEU A 190 0.42 1.88 19.30
C LEU A 190 1.26 0.89 20.14
N LYS A 191 2.36 1.33 20.76
CA LYS A 191 3.13 0.50 21.68
C LYS A 191 2.33 0.15 22.92
N ASN A 192 1.54 1.06 23.46
CA ASN A 192 0.66 0.82 24.60
C ASN A 192 -0.44 -0.18 24.24
N GLU A 193 -1.08 -0.03 23.06
CA GLU A 193 -2.06 -1.00 22.55
C GLU A 193 -1.45 -2.41 22.43
N ARG A 194 -0.28 -2.54 21.80
CA ARG A 194 0.42 -3.82 21.71
C ARG A 194 0.75 -4.39 23.09
N SER A 195 1.15 -3.55 24.05
CA SER A 195 1.49 -3.97 25.41
C SER A 195 0.29 -4.49 26.19
N SER A 196 -0.92 -3.97 25.93
CA SER A 196 -2.16 -4.43 26.55
C SER A 196 -2.56 -5.85 26.12
N LEU A 197 -2.04 -6.32 24.99
CA LEU A 197 -2.36 -7.62 24.38
C LEU A 197 -1.29 -8.70 24.62
N LYS A 198 -0.34 -8.48 25.53
CA LYS A 198 0.78 -9.42 25.78
C LYS A 198 0.33 -10.84 26.11
N ASP A 199 -0.82 -10.99 26.75
CA ASP A 199 -1.36 -12.29 27.16
C ASP A 199 -2.14 -12.99 26.02
N ASN A 200 -2.40 -12.29 24.91
CA ASN A 200 -3.12 -12.81 23.74
C ASN A 200 -2.27 -12.68 22.47
N ALA A 201 -1.39 -13.64 22.26
CA ALA A 201 -0.44 -13.61 21.13
C ALA A 201 -1.13 -13.56 19.75
N SER A 202 -2.32 -14.17 19.61
CA SER A 202 -3.06 -14.14 18.32
C SER A 202 -3.58 -12.75 18.01
N GLU A 203 -4.22 -12.09 18.97
CA GLU A 203 -4.75 -10.74 18.84
C GLU A 203 -3.62 -9.72 18.67
N MET A 204 -2.55 -9.85 19.46
CA MET A 204 -1.35 -9.03 19.34
C MET A 204 -0.75 -9.11 17.91
N ASN A 205 -0.59 -10.32 17.37
CA ASN A 205 -0.08 -10.51 16.00
C ASN A 205 -0.98 -9.87 14.94
N GLU A 206 -2.31 -9.92 15.14
CA GLU A 206 -3.27 -9.26 14.26
C GLU A 206 -3.13 -7.74 14.32
N VAL A 207 -3.03 -7.17 15.53
CA VAL A 207 -2.84 -5.72 15.73
C VAL A 207 -1.52 -5.26 15.10
N ILE A 208 -0.42 -6.00 15.27
CA ILE A 208 0.87 -5.68 14.65
C ILE A 208 0.75 -5.67 13.12
N ARG A 209 0.04 -6.64 12.53
CA ARG A 209 -0.17 -6.70 11.08
C ARG A 209 -1.05 -5.58 10.56
N GLN A 210 -2.09 -5.19 11.30
CA GLN A 210 -3.02 -4.11 10.92
C GLN A 210 -2.39 -2.71 11.10
N PHE A 211 -1.54 -2.56 12.12
CA PHE A 211 -0.85 -1.31 12.43
C PHE A 211 0.67 -1.52 12.47
N PRO A 212 1.29 -1.83 11.32
CA PRO A 212 2.70 -2.19 11.27
C PRO A 212 3.62 -0.97 11.36
N PHE A 213 4.72 -1.12 12.05
CA PHE A 213 5.83 -0.15 12.02
C PHE A 213 6.78 -0.41 10.86
N THR A 214 6.87 -1.66 10.41
CA THR A 214 7.73 -2.08 9.30
C THR A 214 6.95 -2.88 8.25
N SER A 215 7.50 -2.98 7.04
CA SER A 215 6.91 -3.81 6.00
C SER A 215 6.86 -5.29 6.40
N ASP A 216 7.82 -5.76 7.17
CA ASP A 216 7.89 -7.16 7.61
C ASP A 216 6.79 -7.48 8.62
N GLU A 217 6.48 -6.52 9.50
CA GLU A 217 5.30 -6.62 10.36
C GLU A 217 3.99 -6.70 9.56
N ALA A 218 3.86 -5.90 8.49
CA ALA A 218 2.68 -5.93 7.65
C ALA A 218 2.45 -7.29 6.97
N PHE A 219 3.53 -8.01 6.67
CA PHE A 219 3.48 -9.32 6.02
C PHE A 219 3.63 -10.51 6.99
N ARG A 220 3.42 -10.30 8.29
CA ARG A 220 3.38 -11.39 9.27
C ARG A 220 2.28 -12.39 8.94
N ASP A 221 2.59 -13.68 9.13
CA ASP A 221 1.59 -14.73 8.94
C ASP A 221 0.65 -14.88 10.13
N SER A 222 -0.45 -15.55 9.91
CA SER A 222 -1.39 -15.89 10.98
C SER A 222 -0.77 -16.94 11.94
N ILE A 223 -1.03 -16.79 13.24
CA ILE A 223 -0.64 -17.78 14.25
C ILE A 223 -1.54 -19.03 14.17
N GLU A 224 -2.74 -18.89 13.64
CA GLU A 224 -3.71 -19.97 13.54
C GLU A 224 -3.22 -21.08 12.60
N GLY A 225 -3.25 -22.32 13.10
CA GLY A 225 -2.86 -23.50 12.33
C GLY A 225 -1.37 -23.81 12.29
N SER A 226 -0.51 -23.02 12.94
CA SER A 226 0.91 -23.34 13.05
C SER A 226 1.18 -24.31 14.20
N VAL A 227 2.05 -25.32 13.95
CA VAL A 227 2.57 -26.22 14.98
C VAL A 227 3.56 -25.48 15.91
N PHE A 228 4.15 -24.42 15.41
CA PHE A 228 5.12 -23.60 16.14
C PHE A 228 4.45 -22.37 16.72
N ASN A 229 4.96 -21.89 17.87
CA ASN A 229 4.52 -20.61 18.40
C ASN A 229 5.11 -19.45 17.60
N ILE A 230 4.39 -19.05 16.55
CA ILE A 230 4.80 -17.99 15.61
C ILE A 230 5.08 -16.67 16.35
N GLY A 231 4.30 -16.35 17.39
CA GLY A 231 4.52 -15.14 18.21
C GLY A 231 5.91 -15.12 18.82
N LYS A 232 6.33 -16.22 19.48
CA LYS A 232 7.68 -16.34 20.04
C LYS A 232 8.79 -16.33 19.00
N ILE A 233 8.52 -16.84 17.80
CA ILE A 233 9.49 -16.77 16.69
C ILE A 233 9.69 -15.31 16.28
N TYR A 234 8.63 -14.54 16.12
CA TYR A 234 8.74 -13.11 15.79
C TYR A 234 9.43 -12.31 16.91
N GLU A 235 9.08 -12.54 18.18
CA GLU A 235 9.78 -11.93 19.32
C GLU A 235 11.29 -12.23 19.29
N GLN A 236 11.67 -13.47 18.96
CA GLN A 236 13.07 -13.85 18.85
C GLN A 236 13.77 -13.22 17.64
N ILE A 237 13.06 -13.06 16.51
CA ILE A 237 13.62 -12.37 15.33
C ILE A 237 13.88 -10.90 15.69
N GLU A 238 12.90 -10.21 16.28
CA GLU A 238 13.04 -8.81 16.68
C GLU A 238 14.21 -8.63 17.68
N TYR A 239 14.29 -9.50 18.70
CA TYR A 239 15.40 -9.51 19.64
C TYR A 239 16.77 -9.71 18.96
N ASN A 240 16.83 -10.61 17.98
CA ASN A 240 18.06 -10.84 17.23
C ASN A 240 18.44 -9.63 16.36
N ASP A 241 17.48 -8.99 15.71
CA ASP A 241 17.72 -7.83 14.86
C ASP A 241 18.19 -6.61 15.66
N GLU A 242 17.68 -6.44 16.89
CA GLU A 242 18.14 -5.38 17.81
C GLU A 242 19.56 -5.61 18.32
N LEU A 243 19.89 -6.86 18.73
CA LEU A 243 21.18 -7.17 19.32
C LEU A 243 22.27 -7.50 18.28
N PHE A 244 21.88 -8.02 17.14
CA PHE A 244 22.78 -8.49 16.10
C PHE A 244 22.39 -7.92 14.73
N PRO A 245 22.58 -6.61 14.50
CA PRO A 245 22.16 -5.96 13.24
C PRO A 245 22.85 -6.55 11.99
N ASN A 246 23.96 -7.30 12.19
CA ASN A 246 24.65 -8.07 11.15
C ASN A 246 24.92 -9.50 11.62
N PRO A 247 23.89 -10.36 11.74
CA PRO A 247 24.02 -11.70 12.34
C PRO A 247 24.81 -12.68 11.44
N VAL A 248 24.98 -12.36 10.17
CA VAL A 248 25.71 -13.21 9.21
C VAL A 248 26.96 -12.49 8.76
N VAL A 249 28.10 -13.05 9.12
CA VAL A 249 29.40 -12.62 8.62
C VAL A 249 29.83 -13.65 7.54
N THR A 250 29.94 -13.18 6.32
CA THR A 250 30.48 -13.98 5.22
C THR A 250 32.00 -13.96 5.27
N GLY A 251 32.63 -15.07 4.94
CA GLY A 251 34.07 -15.19 4.94
C GLY A 251 34.56 -16.58 4.51
N ASN A 252 35.87 -16.75 4.52
CA ASN A 252 36.49 -17.98 4.12
C ASN A 252 37.22 -18.63 5.28
N PHE A 253 37.25 -19.95 5.32
CA PHE A 253 38.15 -20.70 6.20
C PHE A 253 39.51 -20.79 5.55
N ILE A 254 40.53 -20.27 6.20
CA ILE A 254 41.91 -20.23 5.70
C ILE A 254 42.86 -20.89 6.69
N TRP A 255 43.94 -21.43 6.20
CA TRP A 255 45.01 -21.90 7.06
C TRP A 255 45.74 -20.72 7.71
N LYS A 256 45.96 -20.79 9.02
CA LYS A 256 46.68 -19.77 9.78
C LYS A 256 48.07 -19.56 9.20
N GLY A 257 48.35 -18.35 8.74
CA GLY A 257 49.63 -18.04 8.07
C GLY A 257 49.81 -18.66 6.69
N GLY A 258 48.74 -19.18 6.06
CA GLY A 258 48.81 -19.73 4.68
C GLY A 258 49.39 -21.12 4.56
N ASN A 259 49.66 -21.79 5.65
CA ASN A 259 50.33 -23.12 5.66
C ASN A 259 49.31 -24.23 5.97
N GLN A 260 49.17 -25.22 5.09
CA GLN A 260 48.15 -26.30 5.15
C GLN A 260 48.25 -27.20 6.39
N ASP A 261 49.36 -27.18 7.11
CA ASP A 261 49.57 -27.98 8.33
C ASP A 261 49.26 -27.21 9.62
N THR A 262 48.66 -26.01 9.51
CA THR A 262 48.32 -25.19 10.65
C THR A 262 46.82 -25.21 11.00
N GLU A 263 46.46 -24.51 12.06
CA GLU A 263 45.09 -24.31 12.46
C GLU A 263 44.25 -23.62 11.37
N VAL A 264 43.03 -24.08 11.14
CA VAL A 264 42.07 -23.42 10.24
C VAL A 264 41.37 -22.29 11.03
N VAL A 265 41.43 -21.07 10.49
CA VAL A 265 40.79 -19.90 11.07
C VAL A 265 39.77 -19.31 10.11
N PHE A 266 38.70 -18.74 10.64
CA PHE A 266 37.73 -18.02 9.82
C PHE A 266 38.24 -16.59 9.55
N SER A 267 38.30 -16.23 8.27
CA SER A 267 38.64 -14.89 7.82
C SER A 267 37.41 -14.25 7.23
N PRO A 268 36.82 -13.22 7.87
CA PRO A 268 35.68 -12.52 7.32
C PRO A 268 36.04 -11.79 6.03
N ASP A 269 35.08 -11.77 5.07
CA ASP A 269 35.24 -10.97 3.87
C ASP A 269 35.19 -9.49 4.26
N PRO A 270 36.05 -8.63 3.70
CA PRO A 270 35.94 -7.20 3.90
C PRO A 270 34.63 -6.71 3.28
N ASN A 271 33.81 -5.98 4.09
CA ASN A 271 32.59 -5.32 3.66
C ASN A 271 32.88 -4.21 2.64
#